data_5fb72f57c566a02370c34d536de846c8
#
_entry.id   5fb72f57c566a02370c34d536de846c8
#
_cell.length_a   1.000
_cell.length_b   1.000
_cell.length_c   1.000
_cell.angle_alpha   90.00
_cell.angle_beta   90.00
_cell.angle_gamma   90.00
#
_symmetry.space_group_name_H-M   'P 1'
#
loop_
_entity.id
_entity.type
_entity.pdbx_description
1 polymer ?
#
loop_
_entity_poly.entity_id
_entity_poly.type
_entity_poly.pdbx_seq_one_letter_code
_entity_poly.pdbx_strand_id
1 'polypeptide(L)'
;MSKRDRRLQGEASIMSFLKERVDAERTESNVRDNRRTTIAMARENLFLEDLEGVLKKALGNGVAAPSGYAKKTLDTGPKKRIVNIALSDLHYHSLLDPREVPFEYGPLEEARRTARIVEEVSEYKPQYRDDSELYVHIFGDIMQGDLHDPREAACITDQFGACVYLITQALTAWSASFKRVTVRCVPGNHGRNKRRHHDRATTGKWDSFENMIYLAVKFAVASLPNVRVVIPYAPFYTYQAFDQQGFVTHGDTVLDAGFPSSTIDIKKIRNHINELNAGSAKDSDFFLIGHVHCGSIVEIPSGPTFMSNGCLVPPDGYAVSRGVLRQKCGQQLWESVPGHICGDRRFLNVDESTDKDSRLDKIVKPYLGFETESPLRKK
;
A
#
# COMPACT_ATOMS: atom_id res chain seq x y z
N MET A 1 -25.15 -5.15 -68.82
CA MET A 1 -25.23 -4.74 -67.41
C MET A 1 -26.39 -3.81 -67.20
N SER A 2 -27.33 -4.16 -66.33
CA SER A 2 -28.50 -3.35 -66.02
C SER A 2 -28.12 -2.08 -65.25
N LYS A 3 -29.00 -1.03 -65.31
CA LYS A 3 -28.81 0.17 -64.46
C LYS A 3 -28.70 -0.18 -62.95
N ARG A 4 -29.33 -1.26 -62.51
CA ARG A 4 -29.31 -1.78 -61.14
C ARG A 4 -27.93 -2.36 -60.80
N ASP A 5 -27.29 -3.08 -61.71
CA ASP A 5 -25.95 -3.69 -61.49
C ASP A 5 -24.86 -2.63 -61.35
N ARG A 6 -24.91 -1.54 -62.12
CA ARG A 6 -23.98 -0.39 -62.04
C ARG A 6 -24.12 0.34 -60.72
N ARG A 7 -25.38 0.49 -60.20
CA ARG A 7 -25.63 1.15 -58.92
C ARG A 7 -25.08 0.32 -57.74
N LEU A 8 -25.29 -0.99 -57.77
CA LEU A 8 -24.77 -1.91 -56.75
C LEU A 8 -23.22 -1.97 -56.74
N GLN A 9 -22.57 -1.93 -57.92
CA GLN A 9 -21.12 -1.84 -58.00
C GLN A 9 -20.58 -0.51 -57.50
N GLY A 10 -21.28 0.61 -57.75
CA GLY A 10 -20.91 1.90 -57.18
C GLY A 10 -21.02 1.97 -55.67
N GLU A 11 -22.12 1.43 -55.12
CA GLU A 11 -22.33 1.36 -53.66
C GLU A 11 -21.30 0.47 -52.99
N ALA A 12 -20.95 -0.68 -53.57
CA ALA A 12 -19.91 -1.58 -53.06
C ALA A 12 -18.52 -0.91 -53.05
N SER A 13 -18.20 -0.15 -54.11
CA SER A 13 -16.93 0.60 -54.23
C SER A 13 -16.82 1.71 -53.18
N ILE A 14 -17.93 2.44 -52.93
CA ILE A 14 -17.98 3.48 -51.89
C ILE A 14 -17.84 2.87 -50.52
N MET A 15 -18.50 1.75 -50.22
CA MET A 15 -18.40 1.06 -48.93
C MET A 15 -16.98 0.52 -48.69
N SER A 16 -16.31 -0.01 -49.73
CA SER A 16 -14.91 -0.44 -49.64
C SER A 16 -14.00 0.74 -49.30
N PHE A 17 -14.13 1.85 -49.98
CA PHE A 17 -13.34 3.06 -49.74
C PHE A 17 -13.58 3.64 -48.33
N LEU A 18 -14.84 3.68 -47.86
CA LEU A 18 -15.15 4.13 -46.50
C LEU A 18 -14.55 3.21 -45.45
N LYS A 19 -14.59 1.89 -45.66
CA LYS A 19 -13.98 0.92 -44.77
C LYS A 19 -12.48 1.08 -44.67
N GLU A 20 -11.78 1.21 -45.82
CA GLU A 20 -10.33 1.46 -45.86
C GLU A 20 -9.96 2.75 -45.12
N ARG A 21 -10.76 3.80 -45.28
CA ARG A 21 -10.51 5.07 -44.58
C ARG A 21 -10.72 4.98 -43.08
N VAL A 22 -11.77 4.29 -42.63
CA VAL A 22 -12.01 4.02 -41.19
C VAL A 22 -10.90 3.17 -40.59
N ASP A 23 -10.44 2.15 -41.31
CA ASP A 23 -9.35 1.28 -40.83
C ASP A 23 -8.01 2.05 -40.79
N ALA A 24 -7.74 2.95 -41.75
CA ALA A 24 -6.60 3.84 -41.74
C ALA A 24 -6.62 4.82 -40.55
N GLU A 25 -7.77 5.48 -40.32
CA GLU A 25 -7.96 6.39 -39.16
C GLU A 25 -7.83 5.67 -37.80
N ARG A 26 -8.34 4.43 -37.70
CA ARG A 26 -8.14 3.59 -36.52
C ARG A 26 -6.68 3.25 -36.31
N THR A 27 -5.96 2.91 -37.37
CA THR A 27 -4.54 2.57 -37.29
C THR A 27 -3.73 3.79 -36.84
N GLU A 28 -3.98 4.96 -37.42
CA GLU A 28 -3.32 6.20 -37.02
C GLU A 28 -3.63 6.59 -35.59
N SER A 29 -4.87 6.43 -35.12
CA SER A 29 -5.27 6.68 -33.75
C SER A 29 -4.51 5.76 -32.79
N ASN A 30 -4.47 4.45 -33.08
CA ASN A 30 -3.75 3.48 -32.27
C ASN A 30 -2.24 3.78 -32.21
N VAL A 31 -1.64 4.19 -33.33
CA VAL A 31 -0.21 4.58 -33.38
C VAL A 31 0.05 5.83 -32.54
N ARG A 32 -0.85 6.83 -32.62
CA ARG A 32 -0.74 8.05 -31.79
C ARG A 32 -0.89 7.74 -30.30
N ASP A 33 -1.85 6.90 -29.94
CA ASP A 33 -2.09 6.52 -28.54
C ASP A 33 -0.94 5.69 -27.97
N ASN A 34 -0.43 4.73 -28.75
CA ASN A 34 0.75 3.97 -28.38
C ASN A 34 2.00 4.86 -28.20
N ARG A 35 2.19 5.83 -29.11
CA ARG A 35 3.31 6.79 -29.01
C ARG A 35 3.16 7.69 -27.78
N ARG A 36 1.95 8.17 -27.46
CA ARG A 36 1.67 8.96 -26.25
C ARG A 36 1.95 8.14 -24.98
N THR A 37 1.49 6.89 -24.96
CA THR A 37 1.74 5.96 -23.85
C THR A 37 3.22 5.69 -23.67
N THR A 38 3.95 5.43 -24.76
CA THR A 38 5.41 5.21 -24.72
C THR A 38 6.15 6.44 -24.21
N ILE A 39 5.77 7.65 -24.68
CA ILE A 39 6.38 8.91 -24.21
C ILE A 39 6.05 9.16 -22.74
N ALA A 40 4.82 8.88 -22.29
CA ALA A 40 4.44 9.00 -20.91
C ALA A 40 5.25 8.06 -20.02
N MET A 41 5.38 6.78 -20.40
CA MET A 41 6.19 5.80 -19.69
C MET A 41 7.69 6.18 -19.66
N ALA A 42 8.22 6.69 -20.76
CA ALA A 42 9.62 7.13 -20.80
C ALA A 42 9.87 8.34 -19.89
N ARG A 43 8.94 9.31 -19.85
CA ARG A 43 9.02 10.46 -18.93
C ARG A 43 8.90 10.04 -17.48
N GLU A 44 8.04 9.08 -17.19
CA GLU A 44 7.84 8.53 -15.85
C GLU A 44 9.10 7.80 -15.37
N ASN A 45 9.71 6.97 -16.20
CA ASN A 45 10.97 6.29 -15.88
C ASN A 45 12.11 7.29 -15.63
N LEU A 46 12.25 8.31 -16.49
CA LEU A 46 13.23 9.38 -16.29
C LEU A 46 12.98 10.16 -15.00
N PHE A 47 11.73 10.46 -14.68
CA PHE A 47 11.37 11.12 -13.43
C PHE A 47 11.73 10.26 -12.21
N LEU A 48 11.45 8.95 -12.25
CA LEU A 48 11.81 8.04 -11.17
C LEU A 48 13.33 7.89 -11.02
N GLU A 49 14.08 7.83 -12.13
CA GLU A 49 15.55 7.83 -12.11
C GLU A 49 16.12 9.12 -11.54
N ASP A 50 15.59 10.27 -11.94
CA ASP A 50 15.97 11.58 -11.41
C ASP A 50 15.63 11.70 -9.92
N LEU A 51 14.43 11.27 -9.52
CA LEU A 51 14.00 11.24 -8.12
C LEU A 51 14.90 10.33 -7.29
N GLU A 52 15.24 9.14 -7.80
CA GLU A 52 16.18 8.23 -7.18
C GLU A 52 17.53 8.90 -6.96
N GLY A 53 18.06 9.60 -7.97
CA GLY A 53 19.30 10.35 -7.88
C GLY A 53 19.24 11.46 -6.83
N VAL A 54 18.16 12.23 -6.80
CA VAL A 54 17.93 13.31 -5.81
C VAL A 54 17.82 12.74 -4.40
N LEU A 55 17.05 11.68 -4.19
CA LEU A 55 16.89 11.05 -2.88
C LEU A 55 18.19 10.42 -2.39
N LYS A 56 18.94 9.73 -3.25
CA LYS A 56 20.29 9.25 -2.92
C LYS A 56 21.21 10.38 -2.46
N LYS A 57 21.21 11.48 -3.17
CA LYS A 57 22.06 12.64 -2.84
C LYS A 57 21.61 13.32 -1.55
N ALA A 58 20.30 13.47 -1.32
CA ALA A 58 19.72 14.12 -0.16
C ALA A 58 19.83 13.28 1.12
N LEU A 59 19.57 11.97 1.02
CA LEU A 59 19.57 11.04 2.15
C LEU A 59 20.92 10.35 2.38
N GLY A 60 21.87 10.50 1.46
CA GLY A 60 23.19 9.88 1.54
C GLY A 60 23.11 8.36 1.63
N ASN A 61 23.76 7.78 2.63
CA ASN A 61 23.75 6.32 2.88
C ASN A 61 22.56 5.86 3.75
N GLY A 62 21.53 6.70 3.90
CA GLY A 62 20.36 6.42 4.73
C GLY A 62 20.50 6.92 6.18
N VAL A 63 19.51 6.62 6.97
CA VAL A 63 19.45 7.00 8.39
C VAL A 63 20.45 6.15 9.18
N ALA A 64 21.26 6.76 10.01
CA ALA A 64 22.08 6.01 10.96
C ALA A 64 21.17 5.21 11.91
N ALA A 65 21.50 3.94 12.15
CA ALA A 65 20.78 3.16 13.13
C ALA A 65 20.80 3.91 14.48
N PRO A 66 19.66 4.04 15.18
CA PRO A 66 19.62 4.70 16.47
C PRO A 66 20.67 4.11 17.43
N SER A 67 21.27 4.96 18.23
CA SER A 67 22.23 4.52 19.25
C SER A 67 21.54 3.52 20.19
N GLY A 68 22.10 2.35 20.34
CA GLY A 68 21.52 1.25 21.13
C GLY A 68 20.93 0.09 20.33
N TYR A 69 20.82 0.20 19.00
CA TYR A 69 20.51 -0.93 18.13
C TYR A 69 21.80 -1.59 17.63
N ALA A 70 21.98 -2.87 17.94
CA ALA A 70 23.11 -3.63 17.40
C ALA A 70 22.94 -3.79 15.88
N LYS A 71 23.97 -3.44 15.10
CA LYS A 71 24.00 -3.76 13.67
C LYS A 71 23.98 -5.27 13.50
N LYS A 72 22.90 -5.81 12.95
CA LYS A 72 22.84 -7.22 12.56
C LYS A 72 23.37 -7.37 11.15
N THR A 73 24.22 -8.36 10.92
CA THR A 73 24.61 -8.76 9.57
C THR A 73 23.47 -9.51 8.89
N LEU A 74 23.40 -9.40 7.57
CA LEU A 74 22.43 -10.17 6.80
C LEU A 74 22.71 -11.66 6.98
N ASP A 75 21.79 -12.38 7.61
CA ASP A 75 21.87 -13.80 7.75
C ASP A 75 21.12 -14.49 6.60
N THR A 76 21.79 -15.42 5.93
CA THR A 76 21.25 -16.19 4.81
C THR A 76 20.83 -17.61 5.21
N GLY A 77 20.91 -17.94 6.49
CA GLY A 77 20.53 -19.27 7.01
C GLY A 77 19.05 -19.58 6.78
N PRO A 78 18.66 -20.87 6.84
CA PRO A 78 17.28 -21.27 6.66
C PRO A 78 16.38 -20.66 7.74
N LYS A 79 15.26 -20.12 7.30
CA LYS A 79 14.22 -19.61 8.20
C LYS A 79 13.29 -20.75 8.62
N LYS A 80 12.87 -20.74 9.87
CA LYS A 80 11.86 -21.69 10.39
C LYS A 80 10.48 -21.04 10.51
N ARG A 81 10.45 -19.70 10.61
CA ARG A 81 9.23 -18.90 10.79
C ARG A 81 9.32 -17.61 10.00
N ILE A 82 8.16 -17.13 9.57
CA ILE A 82 7.99 -15.78 9.03
C ILE A 82 6.91 -15.13 9.88
N VAL A 83 7.28 -14.04 10.54
CA VAL A 83 6.32 -13.13 11.15
C VAL A 83 5.90 -12.14 10.08
N ASN A 84 4.61 -11.94 9.91
CA ASN A 84 4.08 -11.04 8.90
C ASN A 84 3.29 -9.93 9.57
N ILE A 85 3.52 -8.68 9.16
CA ILE A 85 2.73 -7.52 9.55
C ILE A 85 2.13 -6.87 8.32
N ALA A 86 0.82 -6.68 8.34
CA ALA A 86 0.09 -5.88 7.38
C ALA A 86 0.16 -4.41 7.79
N LEU A 87 0.50 -3.53 6.85
CA LEU A 87 0.46 -2.08 7.00
C LEU A 87 -0.28 -1.50 5.80
N SER A 88 -1.52 -1.12 5.98
CA SER A 88 -2.33 -0.41 5.00
C SER A 88 -3.28 0.54 5.68
N ASP A 89 -3.84 1.45 4.94
CA ASP A 89 -4.87 2.35 5.42
C ASP A 89 -4.39 3.10 6.69
N LEU A 90 -3.13 3.55 6.66
CA LEU A 90 -2.51 4.29 7.75
C LEU A 90 -2.98 5.74 7.77
N HIS A 91 -3.24 6.31 6.59
CA HIS A 91 -3.75 7.67 6.39
C HIS A 91 -3.01 8.71 7.23
N TYR A 92 -1.67 8.67 7.21
CA TYR A 92 -0.86 9.62 7.97
C TYR A 92 -1.19 11.06 7.58
N HIS A 93 -1.28 11.90 8.60
CA HIS A 93 -1.71 13.29 8.54
C HIS A 93 -3.18 13.49 8.13
N SER A 94 -4.03 12.50 8.44
CA SER A 94 -5.46 12.73 8.58
C SER A 94 -5.72 13.63 9.80
N LEU A 95 -6.53 14.66 9.61
CA LEU A 95 -6.88 15.66 10.64
C LEU A 95 -8.38 15.64 10.87
N LEU A 96 -8.83 15.01 11.94
CA LEU A 96 -10.24 14.93 12.26
C LEU A 96 -10.60 15.92 13.36
N ASP A 97 -11.63 16.74 13.11
CA ASP A 97 -12.14 17.72 14.04
C ASP A 97 -13.36 17.15 14.77
N PRO A 98 -13.37 17.09 16.12
CA PRO A 98 -14.50 16.58 16.88
C PRO A 98 -15.79 17.41 16.76
N ARG A 99 -15.72 18.57 16.12
CA ARG A 99 -16.90 19.37 15.77
C ARG A 99 -17.60 18.87 14.50
N GLU A 100 -16.92 18.12 13.63
CA GLU A 100 -17.44 17.59 12.37
C GLU A 100 -17.70 16.08 12.44
N VAL A 101 -16.83 15.34 13.12
CA VAL A 101 -16.96 13.89 13.33
C VAL A 101 -16.79 13.56 14.82
N PRO A 102 -17.34 12.45 15.32
CA PRO A 102 -17.28 12.13 16.77
C PRO A 102 -15.89 11.65 17.26
N PHE A 103 -14.83 12.05 16.56
CA PHE A 103 -13.45 11.63 16.84
C PHE A 103 -12.52 12.83 16.74
N GLU A 104 -11.46 12.81 17.57
CA GLU A 104 -10.30 13.66 17.44
C GLU A 104 -9.12 12.81 16.97
N TYR A 105 -8.47 13.21 15.89
CA TYR A 105 -7.33 12.49 15.34
C TYR A 105 -6.36 13.44 14.66
N GLY A 106 -5.08 13.18 14.82
CA GLY A 106 -4.01 13.98 14.23
C GLY A 106 -2.63 13.41 14.54
N PRO A 107 -1.56 14.18 14.26
CA PRO A 107 -0.17 13.71 14.31
C PRO A 107 0.26 13.01 15.62
N LEU A 108 -0.19 13.52 16.76
CA LEU A 108 0.14 12.91 18.05
C LEU A 108 -0.43 11.49 18.19
N GLU A 109 -1.71 11.33 17.84
CA GLU A 109 -2.37 10.02 17.96
C GLU A 109 -1.86 9.04 16.93
N GLU A 110 -1.58 9.47 15.69
CA GLU A 110 -0.98 8.60 14.66
C GLU A 110 0.41 8.10 15.08
N ALA A 111 1.23 8.96 15.68
CA ALA A 111 2.54 8.58 16.18
C ALA A 111 2.44 7.56 17.33
N ARG A 112 1.48 7.74 18.25
CA ARG A 112 1.20 6.79 19.35
C ARG A 112 0.76 5.43 18.80
N ARG A 113 -0.20 5.41 17.87
CA ARG A 113 -0.71 4.18 17.26
C ARG A 113 0.38 3.45 16.50
N THR A 114 1.21 4.18 15.75
CA THR A 114 2.36 3.61 15.03
C THR A 114 3.37 3.03 16.01
N ALA A 115 3.73 3.76 17.07
CA ALA A 115 4.67 3.29 18.09
C ALA A 115 4.18 2.02 18.77
N ARG A 116 2.87 1.91 19.06
CA ARG A 116 2.28 0.69 19.60
C ARG A 116 2.43 -0.50 18.65
N ILE A 117 2.15 -0.32 17.36
CA ILE A 117 2.37 -1.39 16.37
C ILE A 117 3.85 -1.81 16.35
N VAL A 118 4.76 -0.83 16.36
CA VAL A 118 6.21 -1.10 16.38
C VAL A 118 6.60 -1.95 17.59
N GLU A 119 6.07 -1.64 18.76
CA GLU A 119 6.35 -2.37 19.99
C GLU A 119 5.77 -3.78 19.95
N GLU A 120 4.48 -3.92 19.65
CA GLU A 120 3.79 -5.23 19.59
C GLU A 120 4.48 -6.19 18.62
N VAL A 121 4.92 -5.70 17.45
CA VAL A 121 5.69 -6.50 16.49
C VAL A 121 7.09 -6.82 17.02
N SER A 122 7.76 -5.86 17.63
CA SER A 122 9.12 -6.06 18.18
C SER A 122 9.13 -7.08 19.33
N GLU A 123 8.06 -7.18 20.09
CA GLU A 123 7.91 -8.09 21.21
C GLU A 123 7.19 -9.40 20.86
N TYR A 124 6.75 -9.55 19.61
CA TYR A 124 6.07 -10.76 19.19
C TYR A 124 6.98 -11.99 19.27
N LYS A 125 6.58 -12.97 20.10
CA LYS A 125 7.28 -14.24 20.30
C LYS A 125 8.82 -14.11 20.37
N PRO A 126 9.36 -13.34 21.33
CA PRO A 126 10.80 -13.04 21.41
C PRO A 126 11.68 -14.29 21.51
N GLN A 127 11.15 -15.40 22.01
CA GLN A 127 11.86 -16.70 22.12
C GLN A 127 12.22 -17.30 20.73
N TYR A 128 11.60 -16.84 19.65
CA TYR A 128 11.84 -17.36 18.29
C TYR A 128 12.57 -16.35 17.38
N ARG A 129 13.09 -15.24 17.92
CA ARG A 129 13.71 -14.16 17.13
C ARG A 129 14.85 -14.62 16.24
N ASP A 130 15.68 -15.52 16.72
CA ASP A 130 16.84 -16.01 15.96
C ASP A 130 16.45 -16.92 14.80
N ASP A 131 15.24 -17.47 14.81
CA ASP A 131 14.67 -18.33 13.77
C ASP A 131 13.66 -17.62 12.87
N SER A 132 13.40 -16.32 13.11
CA SER A 132 12.32 -15.58 12.47
C SER A 132 12.83 -14.53 11.50
N GLU A 133 12.17 -14.44 10.37
CA GLU A 133 12.22 -13.32 9.42
C GLU A 133 10.91 -12.51 9.56
N LEU A 134 11.01 -11.19 9.47
CA LEU A 134 9.83 -10.33 9.40
C LEU A 134 9.52 -9.99 7.95
N TYR A 135 8.30 -10.27 7.50
CA TYR A 135 7.72 -9.74 6.28
C TYR A 135 6.82 -8.55 6.62
N VAL A 136 7.15 -7.39 6.07
CA VAL A 136 6.35 -6.17 6.19
C VAL A 136 5.64 -5.97 4.87
N HIS A 137 4.32 -6.09 4.89
CA HIS A 137 3.45 -5.90 3.75
C HIS A 137 2.87 -4.48 3.82
N ILE A 138 3.38 -3.54 3.00
CA ILE A 138 2.84 -2.19 2.87
C ILE A 138 2.01 -2.15 1.59
N PHE A 139 0.70 -2.02 1.72
CA PHE A 139 -0.20 -2.15 0.56
C PHE A 139 -1.25 -1.05 0.48
N GLY A 140 -0.74 0.18 0.46
CA GLY A 140 -1.47 1.37 0.07
C GLY A 140 -2.16 2.12 1.19
N ASP A 141 -2.58 3.31 0.83
CA ASP A 141 -3.25 4.31 1.67
C ASP A 141 -2.48 4.60 2.96
N ILE A 142 -1.13 4.76 2.79
CA ILE A 142 -0.25 5.15 3.89
C ILE A 142 -0.31 6.64 4.20
N MET A 143 -0.73 7.47 3.23
CA MET A 143 -1.00 8.89 3.38
C MET A 143 -2.49 9.19 3.19
N GLN A 144 -2.99 10.28 3.79
CA GLN A 144 -4.39 10.70 3.60
C GLN A 144 -4.66 11.18 2.16
N GLY A 145 -3.66 11.77 1.51
CA GLY A 145 -3.85 12.36 0.19
C GLY A 145 -4.73 13.61 0.23
N ASP A 146 -5.32 13.93 -0.93
CA ASP A 146 -6.32 15.00 -1.08
C ASP A 146 -7.60 14.50 -1.80
N LEU A 147 -7.92 13.21 -1.62
CA LEU A 147 -8.98 12.54 -2.35
C LEU A 147 -10.38 12.98 -1.87
N HIS A 148 -10.54 13.22 -0.58
CA HIS A 148 -11.78 13.58 0.08
C HIS A 148 -11.81 15.07 0.45
N ASP A 149 -12.20 15.40 1.67
CA ASP A 149 -12.22 16.79 2.13
C ASP A 149 -10.80 17.27 2.44
N PRO A 150 -10.29 18.30 1.73
CA PRO A 150 -8.94 18.81 1.97
C PRO A 150 -8.74 19.41 3.36
N ARG A 151 -9.81 19.67 4.13
CA ARG A 151 -9.74 20.15 5.52
C ARG A 151 -9.37 19.01 6.47
N GLU A 152 -9.63 17.77 6.09
CA GLU A 152 -9.29 16.56 6.85
C GLU A 152 -7.89 16.04 6.55
N ALA A 153 -7.07 16.81 5.84
CA ALA A 153 -5.71 16.43 5.49
C ALA A 153 -4.72 17.60 5.68
N ALA A 154 -3.53 17.29 6.16
CA ALA A 154 -2.41 18.22 6.11
C ALA A 154 -1.91 18.41 4.66
N CYS A 155 -0.99 19.35 4.44
CA CYS A 155 -0.41 19.51 3.10
C CYS A 155 0.38 18.26 2.69
N ILE A 156 0.49 18.02 1.38
CA ILE A 156 1.16 16.81 0.83
C ILE A 156 2.61 16.68 1.31
N THR A 157 3.33 17.80 1.49
CA THR A 157 4.71 17.77 1.98
C THR A 157 4.80 17.23 3.41
N ASP A 158 3.89 17.67 4.29
CA ASP A 158 3.85 17.19 5.68
C ASP A 158 3.46 15.71 5.74
N GLN A 159 2.45 15.30 4.95
CA GLN A 159 2.07 13.89 4.82
C GLN A 159 3.25 13.02 4.34
N PHE A 160 3.98 13.49 3.32
CA PHE A 160 5.16 12.80 2.80
C PHE A 160 6.23 12.63 3.88
N GLY A 161 6.55 13.72 4.60
CA GLY A 161 7.53 13.71 5.69
C GLY A 161 7.15 12.74 6.81
N ALA A 162 5.89 12.76 7.24
CA ALA A 162 5.35 11.85 8.25
C ALA A 162 5.47 10.37 7.84
N CYS A 163 5.03 10.04 6.63
CA CYS A 163 5.11 8.68 6.11
C CYS A 163 6.55 8.15 6.08
N VAL A 164 7.47 8.94 5.52
CA VAL A 164 8.90 8.55 5.45
C VAL A 164 9.48 8.38 6.85
N TYR A 165 9.21 9.32 7.75
CA TYR A 165 9.73 9.26 9.12
C TYR A 165 9.19 8.04 9.86
N LEU A 166 7.88 7.89 10.00
CA LEU A 166 7.27 6.85 10.84
C LEU A 166 7.59 5.45 10.32
N ILE A 167 7.53 5.22 9.01
CA ILE A 167 7.87 3.93 8.42
C ILE A 167 9.37 3.63 8.61
N THR A 168 10.25 4.61 8.44
CA THR A 168 11.69 4.43 8.67
C THR A 168 11.99 4.08 10.13
N GLN A 169 11.33 4.73 11.09
CA GLN A 169 11.48 4.40 12.52
C GLN A 169 11.01 2.98 12.82
N ALA A 170 9.88 2.56 12.25
CA ALA A 170 9.38 1.20 12.39
C ALA A 170 10.38 0.16 11.86
N LEU A 171 10.87 0.34 10.64
CA LEU A 171 11.83 -0.57 10.03
C LEU A 171 13.16 -0.61 10.79
N THR A 172 13.60 0.53 11.33
CA THR A 172 14.81 0.62 12.15
C THR A 172 14.66 -0.18 13.44
N ALA A 173 13.54 -0.03 14.13
CA ALA A 173 13.25 -0.79 15.34
C ALA A 173 13.19 -2.30 15.06
N TRP A 174 12.48 -2.70 13.99
CA TRP A 174 12.35 -4.10 13.62
C TRP A 174 13.67 -4.71 13.11
N SER A 175 14.53 -3.92 12.49
CA SER A 175 15.87 -4.39 12.10
C SER A 175 16.70 -4.85 13.28
N ALA A 176 16.49 -4.27 14.46
CA ALA A 176 17.13 -4.70 15.70
C ALA A 176 16.49 -5.95 16.31
N SER A 177 15.19 -6.16 16.06
CA SER A 177 14.42 -7.25 16.65
C SER A 177 14.45 -8.54 15.83
N PHE A 178 14.60 -8.48 14.51
CA PHE A 178 14.52 -9.63 13.62
C PHE A 178 15.83 -9.88 12.88
N LYS A 179 16.10 -11.15 12.58
CA LYS A 179 17.26 -11.59 11.81
C LYS A 179 17.27 -10.98 10.41
N ARG A 180 16.11 -10.88 9.76
CA ARG A 180 15.90 -10.28 8.44
C ARG A 180 14.54 -9.60 8.40
N VAL A 181 14.49 -8.47 7.74
CA VAL A 181 13.25 -7.72 7.49
C VAL A 181 13.09 -7.55 5.97
N THR A 182 12.03 -8.12 5.42
CA THR A 182 11.70 -7.98 4.00
C THR A 182 10.43 -7.18 3.84
N VAL A 183 10.54 -6.00 3.26
CA VAL A 183 9.43 -5.06 3.02
C VAL A 183 9.00 -5.16 1.58
N ARG A 184 7.69 -5.26 1.33
CA ARG A 184 7.09 -5.18 -0.01
C ARG A 184 6.01 -4.12 -0.02
N CYS A 185 6.02 -3.26 -1.06
CA CYS A 185 5.17 -2.08 -1.12
C CYS A 185 4.36 -2.06 -2.41
N VAL A 186 3.04 -1.83 -2.32
CA VAL A 186 2.18 -1.47 -3.46
C VAL A 186 1.33 -0.26 -3.07
N PRO A 187 1.03 0.66 -4.01
CA PRO A 187 0.27 1.86 -3.71
C PRO A 187 -1.23 1.60 -3.61
N GLY A 188 -1.92 2.41 -2.82
CA GLY A 188 -3.37 2.49 -2.73
C GLY A 188 -4.00 3.52 -3.66
N ASN A 189 -5.15 4.04 -3.25
CA ASN A 189 -5.87 5.05 -4.03
C ASN A 189 -5.74 6.47 -3.48
N HIS A 190 -5.38 6.66 -2.22
CA HIS A 190 -5.23 7.99 -1.61
C HIS A 190 -3.95 8.71 -2.05
N GLY A 191 -2.87 7.98 -2.32
CA GLY A 191 -1.62 8.56 -2.80
C GLY A 191 -1.59 9.02 -4.25
N ARG A 192 -2.73 9.03 -4.96
CA ARG A 192 -2.81 9.47 -6.37
C ARG A 192 -2.46 10.94 -6.51
N ASN A 193 -1.66 11.28 -7.53
CA ASN A 193 -1.35 12.67 -7.88
C ASN A 193 -2.42 13.36 -8.73
N LYS A 194 -3.50 12.63 -9.14
CA LYS A 194 -4.58 13.12 -10.01
C LYS A 194 -5.95 12.89 -9.39
N ARG A 195 -6.76 13.95 -9.37
CA ARG A 195 -8.12 13.94 -8.81
C ARG A 195 -9.19 13.27 -9.69
N ARG A 196 -8.86 12.80 -10.90
CA ARG A 196 -9.86 12.29 -11.83
C ARG A 196 -10.23 10.83 -11.54
N HIS A 197 -11.48 10.59 -11.19
CA HIS A 197 -12.11 9.27 -11.03
C HIS A 197 -11.98 8.34 -12.26
N HIS A 198 -11.65 8.89 -13.44
CA HIS A 198 -11.57 8.14 -14.69
C HIS A 198 -10.17 7.63 -15.03
N ASP A 199 -9.14 8.04 -14.32
CA ASP A 199 -7.82 7.46 -14.47
C ASP A 199 -7.81 6.10 -13.77
N ARG A 200 -8.10 5.06 -14.56
CA ARG A 200 -8.12 3.69 -14.07
C ARG A 200 -6.81 3.38 -13.36
N ALA A 201 -6.95 2.81 -12.20
CA ALA A 201 -5.89 2.58 -11.24
C ALA A 201 -4.65 1.82 -11.75
N THR A 202 -4.76 1.11 -12.85
CA THR A 202 -3.60 0.41 -13.44
C THR A 202 -2.57 1.35 -14.06
N THR A 203 -2.99 2.47 -14.67
CA THR A 203 -2.08 3.45 -15.29
C THR A 203 -1.68 4.59 -14.34
N GLY A 204 -2.48 4.89 -13.31
CA GLY A 204 -2.21 5.96 -12.37
C GLY A 204 -1.46 5.53 -11.09
N LYS A 205 -1.32 4.22 -10.84
CA LYS A 205 -0.65 3.73 -9.61
C LYS A 205 0.87 3.87 -9.63
N TRP A 206 1.50 3.99 -10.80
CA TRP A 206 2.94 4.27 -10.89
C TRP A 206 3.27 5.72 -10.56
N ASP A 207 2.43 6.64 -10.98
CA ASP A 207 2.54 8.08 -10.72
C ASP A 207 1.80 8.42 -9.40
N SER A 208 2.30 7.85 -8.32
CA SER A 208 1.72 7.96 -6.98
C SER A 208 2.73 8.55 -6.01
N PHE A 209 2.27 9.45 -5.14
CA PHE A 209 3.07 9.94 -4.01
C PHE A 209 3.55 8.81 -3.11
N GLU A 210 2.79 7.72 -2.99
CA GLU A 210 3.21 6.56 -2.20
C GLU A 210 4.43 5.86 -2.78
N ASN A 211 4.54 5.73 -4.10
CA ASN A 211 5.76 5.20 -4.71
C ASN A 211 6.98 6.08 -4.41
N MET A 212 6.82 7.41 -4.38
CA MET A 212 7.88 8.33 -3.96
C MET A 212 8.25 8.12 -2.49
N ILE A 213 7.26 7.94 -1.61
CA ILE A 213 7.48 7.62 -0.19
C ILE A 213 8.23 6.29 -0.05
N TYR A 214 7.82 5.25 -0.78
CA TYR A 214 8.50 3.94 -0.72
C TYR A 214 9.96 4.01 -1.18
N LEU A 215 10.25 4.80 -2.22
CA LEU A 215 11.63 5.07 -2.64
C LEU A 215 12.41 5.82 -1.57
N ALA A 216 11.85 6.86 -0.97
CA ALA A 216 12.49 7.61 0.10
C ALA A 216 12.79 6.71 1.32
N VAL A 217 11.84 5.87 1.73
CA VAL A 217 12.03 4.88 2.80
C VAL A 217 13.14 3.89 2.44
N LYS A 218 13.14 3.37 1.20
CA LYS A 218 14.18 2.44 0.73
C LYS A 218 15.58 3.04 0.85
N PHE A 219 15.75 4.33 0.51
CA PHE A 219 17.02 5.02 0.67
C PHE A 219 17.34 5.31 2.14
N ALA A 220 16.35 5.73 2.92
CA ALA A 220 16.54 6.01 4.34
C ALA A 220 17.06 4.78 5.12
N VAL A 221 16.58 3.58 4.80
CA VAL A 221 17.01 2.34 5.46
C VAL A 221 18.16 1.61 4.78
N ALA A 222 18.79 2.20 3.76
CA ALA A 222 19.88 1.55 3.00
C ALA A 222 21.10 1.17 3.85
N SER A 223 21.30 1.86 4.98
CA SER A 223 22.39 1.53 5.94
C SER A 223 22.08 0.33 6.84
N LEU A 224 20.85 -0.20 6.82
CA LEU A 224 20.45 -1.35 7.63
C LEU A 224 20.64 -2.65 6.82
N PRO A 225 21.71 -3.43 7.09
CA PRO A 225 22.13 -4.52 6.20
C PRO A 225 21.14 -5.68 6.15
N ASN A 226 20.30 -5.84 7.18
CA ASN A 226 19.29 -6.89 7.27
C ASN A 226 17.90 -6.45 6.82
N VAL A 227 17.75 -5.24 6.28
CA VAL A 227 16.47 -4.72 5.73
C VAL A 227 16.54 -4.71 4.21
N ARG A 228 15.53 -5.30 3.58
CA ARG A 228 15.35 -5.29 2.12
C ARG A 228 13.99 -4.72 1.75
N VAL A 229 13.97 -3.65 0.97
CA VAL A 229 12.73 -3.03 0.46
C VAL A 229 12.57 -3.38 -1.02
N VAL A 230 11.40 -3.93 -1.37
CA VAL A 230 11.01 -4.35 -2.72
C VAL A 230 9.78 -3.55 -3.14
N ILE A 231 9.89 -2.82 -4.24
CA ILE A 231 8.81 -2.05 -4.85
C ILE A 231 8.55 -2.68 -6.23
N PRO A 232 7.49 -3.46 -6.42
CA PRO A 232 7.26 -4.22 -7.66
C PRO A 232 6.76 -3.35 -8.82
N TYR A 233 6.43 -2.08 -8.58
CA TYR A 233 5.79 -1.20 -9.57
C TYR A 233 4.55 -1.84 -10.22
N ALA A 234 3.75 -2.52 -9.40
CA ALA A 234 2.54 -3.22 -9.79
C ALA A 234 1.42 -2.93 -8.77
N PRO A 235 0.14 -3.02 -9.16
CA PRO A 235 -0.98 -2.85 -8.22
C PRO A 235 -1.11 -4.04 -7.26
N PHE A 236 -0.29 -5.06 -7.40
CA PHE A 236 -0.23 -6.24 -6.54
C PHE A 236 1.15 -6.88 -6.58
N TYR A 237 1.40 -7.80 -5.67
CA TYR A 237 2.54 -8.72 -5.73
C TYR A 237 2.16 -10.09 -5.16
N THR A 238 2.93 -11.10 -5.57
CA THR A 238 2.93 -12.41 -4.93
C THR A 238 4.19 -12.61 -4.10
N TYR A 239 4.12 -13.43 -3.07
CA TYR A 239 5.27 -13.79 -2.26
C TYR A 239 5.22 -15.25 -1.84
N GLN A 240 6.39 -15.84 -1.65
CA GLN A 240 6.51 -17.19 -1.11
C GLN A 240 6.68 -17.15 0.41
N ALA A 241 5.87 -17.97 1.10
CA ALA A 241 6.03 -18.33 2.49
C ALA A 241 6.18 -19.85 2.56
N PHE A 242 7.42 -20.31 2.54
CA PHE A 242 7.78 -21.74 2.43
C PHE A 242 7.25 -22.37 1.12
N ASP A 243 6.38 -23.35 1.20
CA ASP A 243 5.73 -24.03 0.09
C ASP A 243 4.49 -23.33 -0.48
N GLN A 244 3.94 -22.38 0.27
CA GLN A 244 2.71 -21.66 -0.06
C GLN A 244 2.95 -20.28 -0.65
N GLN A 245 1.98 -19.79 -1.45
CA GLN A 245 2.03 -18.48 -2.11
C GLN A 245 0.96 -17.55 -1.56
N GLY A 246 1.36 -16.32 -1.21
CA GLY A 246 0.45 -15.23 -0.88
C GLY A 246 0.32 -14.22 -2.02
N PHE A 247 -0.86 -13.62 -2.16
CA PHE A 247 -1.19 -12.53 -3.06
C PHE A 247 -1.60 -11.31 -2.25
N VAL A 248 -1.03 -10.15 -2.55
CA VAL A 248 -1.27 -8.89 -1.82
C VAL A 248 -1.60 -7.78 -2.79
N THR A 249 -2.67 -7.05 -2.52
CA THR A 249 -3.08 -5.85 -3.25
C THR A 249 -3.76 -4.87 -2.30
N HIS A 250 -3.93 -3.61 -2.70
CA HIS A 250 -4.69 -2.67 -1.88
C HIS A 250 -6.17 -3.04 -1.80
N GLY A 251 -6.80 -3.42 -2.92
CA GLY A 251 -8.20 -3.87 -2.93
C GLY A 251 -9.20 -2.86 -3.52
N ASP A 252 -8.73 -1.72 -4.02
CA ASP A 252 -9.54 -0.71 -4.72
C ASP A 252 -9.82 -1.06 -6.18
N THR A 253 -9.05 -1.96 -6.77
CA THR A 253 -9.13 -2.35 -8.19
C THR A 253 -9.00 -3.84 -8.42
N VAL A 254 -7.90 -4.44 -7.95
CA VAL A 254 -7.72 -5.88 -7.97
C VAL A 254 -8.32 -6.44 -6.70
N LEU A 255 -9.23 -7.39 -6.79
CA LEU A 255 -10.02 -7.88 -5.65
C LEU A 255 -10.88 -6.78 -5.00
N ASP A 256 -11.54 -5.96 -5.82
CA ASP A 256 -12.45 -4.94 -5.32
C ASP A 256 -13.51 -5.54 -4.39
N ALA A 257 -13.34 -5.29 -3.08
CA ALA A 257 -14.26 -5.75 -2.04
C ALA A 257 -15.42 -4.76 -1.81
N GLY A 258 -15.37 -3.60 -2.50
CA GLY A 258 -16.28 -2.47 -2.29
C GLY A 258 -16.01 -1.71 -0.99
N PHE A 259 -16.30 -0.41 -0.98
CA PHE A 259 -16.15 0.46 0.20
C PHE A 259 -17.39 1.37 0.32
N PRO A 260 -17.81 1.74 1.50
CA PRO A 260 -17.67 1.05 2.77
C PRO A 260 -18.79 0.03 2.89
N SER A 261 -18.50 -1.20 2.63
CA SER A 261 -19.53 -2.21 2.83
C SER A 261 -19.51 -2.62 4.32
N SER A 262 -20.65 -2.51 4.94
CA SER A 262 -20.88 -3.12 6.26
C SER A 262 -20.65 -4.64 6.24
N THR A 263 -20.52 -5.20 5.04
CA THR A 263 -20.30 -6.62 4.80
C THR A 263 -19.41 -6.83 3.58
N ILE A 264 -18.32 -7.55 3.79
CA ILE A 264 -17.49 -8.07 2.69
C ILE A 264 -18.30 -9.11 1.92
N ASP A 265 -18.52 -8.91 0.63
CA ASP A 265 -19.21 -9.89 -0.22
C ASP A 265 -18.26 -11.07 -0.55
N ILE A 266 -18.30 -12.07 0.31
CA ILE A 266 -17.48 -13.29 0.20
C ILE A 266 -17.69 -14.01 -1.13
N LYS A 267 -18.90 -13.98 -1.70
CA LYS A 267 -19.19 -14.61 -2.99
C LYS A 267 -18.47 -13.90 -4.13
N LYS A 268 -18.53 -12.57 -4.14
CA LYS A 268 -17.79 -11.71 -5.10
C LYS A 268 -16.31 -11.96 -5.00
N ILE A 269 -15.75 -11.92 -3.79
CA ILE A 269 -14.32 -12.15 -3.53
C ILE A 269 -13.89 -13.53 -3.99
N ARG A 270 -14.64 -14.59 -3.66
CA ARG A 270 -14.32 -15.95 -4.10
C ARG A 270 -14.28 -16.07 -5.63
N ASN A 271 -15.20 -15.43 -6.34
CA ASN A 271 -15.20 -15.43 -7.79
C ASN A 271 -13.95 -14.74 -8.36
N HIS A 272 -13.58 -13.56 -7.85
CA HIS A 272 -12.37 -12.87 -8.27
C HIS A 272 -11.08 -13.65 -7.95
N ILE A 273 -11.02 -14.31 -6.79
CA ILE A 273 -9.90 -15.19 -6.41
C ILE A 273 -9.76 -16.35 -7.41
N ASN A 274 -10.87 -16.99 -7.76
CA ASN A 274 -10.86 -18.09 -8.73
C ASN A 274 -10.37 -17.60 -10.12
N GLU A 275 -10.81 -16.41 -10.55
CA GLU A 275 -10.36 -15.83 -11.82
C GLU A 275 -8.85 -15.48 -11.79
N LEU A 276 -8.37 -14.92 -10.68
CA LEU A 276 -6.95 -14.60 -10.50
C LEU A 276 -6.09 -15.86 -10.51
N ASN A 277 -6.49 -16.90 -9.78
CA ASN A 277 -5.77 -18.17 -9.77
C ASN A 277 -5.80 -18.85 -11.15
N ALA A 278 -6.94 -18.87 -11.83
CA ALA A 278 -7.06 -19.43 -13.17
C ALA A 278 -6.17 -18.70 -14.21
N GLY A 279 -5.91 -17.40 -14.02
CA GLY A 279 -5.03 -16.59 -14.85
C GLY A 279 -3.55 -16.61 -14.44
N SER A 280 -3.21 -17.24 -13.32
CA SER A 280 -1.87 -17.25 -12.73
C SER A 280 -1.10 -18.52 -13.06
N ALA A 281 0.24 -18.43 -13.13
CA ALA A 281 1.10 -19.60 -13.36
C ALA A 281 1.13 -20.56 -12.14
N LYS A 282 0.82 -20.04 -10.95
CA LYS A 282 0.71 -20.78 -9.70
C LYS A 282 -0.43 -20.17 -8.89
N ASP A 283 -1.27 -21.02 -8.33
CA ASP A 283 -2.34 -20.60 -7.42
C ASP A 283 -1.78 -19.96 -6.15
N SER A 284 -2.48 -18.97 -5.66
CA SER A 284 -2.19 -18.36 -4.37
C SER A 284 -3.06 -18.99 -3.29
N ASP A 285 -2.43 -19.35 -2.17
CA ASP A 285 -3.05 -20.01 -1.01
C ASP A 285 -3.61 -18.98 -0.01
N PHE A 286 -3.19 -17.72 -0.15
CA PHE A 286 -3.54 -16.63 0.75
C PHE A 286 -3.71 -15.32 -0.02
N PHE A 287 -4.78 -14.57 0.27
CA PHE A 287 -5.08 -13.28 -0.32
C PHE A 287 -5.24 -12.22 0.77
N LEU A 288 -4.51 -11.12 0.64
CA LEU A 288 -4.51 -10.00 1.58
C LEU A 288 -4.90 -8.70 0.87
N ILE A 289 -5.86 -7.98 1.44
CA ILE A 289 -6.28 -6.65 0.98
C ILE A 289 -6.37 -5.64 2.12
N GLY A 290 -6.30 -4.34 1.79
CA GLY A 290 -6.67 -3.19 2.61
C GLY A 290 -8.00 -2.58 2.16
N HIS A 291 -8.05 -1.25 2.05
CA HIS A 291 -9.11 -0.43 1.46
C HIS A 291 -10.45 -0.43 2.20
N VAL A 292 -10.88 -1.55 2.74
CA VAL A 292 -12.19 -1.69 3.39
C VAL A 292 -12.19 -1.25 4.86
N HIS A 293 -11.05 -0.92 5.42
CA HIS A 293 -10.87 -0.48 6.82
C HIS A 293 -11.43 -1.44 7.87
N CYS A 294 -11.65 -2.69 7.50
CA CYS A 294 -12.24 -3.70 8.36
C CYS A 294 -11.35 -4.95 8.42
N GLY A 295 -10.72 -5.17 9.56
CA GLY A 295 -9.91 -6.38 9.78
C GLY A 295 -10.80 -7.61 9.84
N SER A 296 -10.67 -8.52 8.86
CA SER A 296 -11.40 -9.77 8.83
C SER A 296 -10.56 -10.91 8.24
N ILE A 297 -10.98 -12.13 8.51
CA ILE A 297 -10.37 -13.35 7.97
C ILE A 297 -11.49 -14.30 7.58
N VAL A 298 -11.39 -14.83 6.38
CA VAL A 298 -12.35 -15.78 5.83
C VAL A 298 -11.61 -16.99 5.26
N GLU A 299 -11.88 -18.14 5.81
CA GLU A 299 -11.46 -19.42 5.25
C GLU A 299 -12.45 -19.82 4.15
N ILE A 300 -12.00 -19.85 2.91
CA ILE A 300 -12.84 -20.25 1.78
C ILE A 300 -12.84 -21.78 1.72
N PRO A 301 -13.99 -22.45 1.83
CA PRO A 301 -14.04 -23.91 1.78
C PRO A 301 -13.39 -24.45 0.49
N SER A 302 -12.43 -25.35 0.65
CA SER A 302 -11.61 -25.93 -0.44
C SER A 302 -10.86 -24.89 -1.28
N GLY A 303 -10.56 -23.73 -0.72
CA GLY A 303 -9.87 -22.63 -1.37
C GLY A 303 -8.87 -21.94 -0.45
N PRO A 304 -8.33 -20.80 -0.88
CA PRO A 304 -7.35 -20.02 -0.11
C PRO A 304 -7.98 -19.32 1.10
N THR A 305 -7.12 -18.90 2.03
CA THR A 305 -7.50 -17.97 3.09
C THR A 305 -7.54 -16.54 2.53
N PHE A 306 -8.63 -15.82 2.79
CA PHE A 306 -8.76 -14.39 2.50
C PHE A 306 -8.66 -13.57 3.79
N MET A 307 -7.86 -12.51 3.77
CA MET A 307 -7.71 -11.58 4.88
C MET A 307 -7.88 -10.14 4.37
N SER A 308 -8.69 -9.35 5.08
CA SER A 308 -8.64 -7.89 4.98
C SER A 308 -7.96 -7.28 6.19
N ASN A 309 -7.21 -6.20 5.96
CA ASN A 309 -6.58 -5.45 7.02
C ASN A 309 -7.54 -4.42 7.61
N GLY A 310 -7.23 -3.95 8.83
CA GLY A 310 -7.87 -2.77 9.39
C GLY A 310 -7.19 -1.48 8.92
N CYS A 311 -7.52 -0.38 9.58
CA CYS A 311 -6.93 0.94 9.34
C CYS A 311 -6.30 1.49 10.62
N LEU A 312 -5.56 2.60 10.49
CA LEU A 312 -5.00 3.31 11.64
C LEU A 312 -5.93 4.41 12.15
N VAL A 313 -6.72 4.99 11.25
CA VAL A 313 -7.58 6.16 11.51
C VAL A 313 -8.99 5.77 11.94
N PRO A 314 -9.66 6.56 12.79
CA PRO A 314 -11.10 6.41 13.01
C PRO A 314 -11.89 6.87 11.77
N PRO A 315 -13.23 6.64 11.70
CA PRO A 315 -14.03 7.08 10.57
C PRO A 315 -13.93 8.58 10.34
N ASP A 316 -13.57 8.96 9.12
CA ASP A 316 -13.57 10.35 8.64
C ASP A 316 -14.97 10.83 8.23
N GLY A 317 -15.11 12.07 7.80
CA GLY A 317 -16.39 12.64 7.35
C GLY A 317 -17.03 11.86 6.21
N TYR A 318 -16.22 11.32 5.30
CA TYR A 318 -16.73 10.47 4.22
C TYR A 318 -17.33 9.17 4.74
N ALA A 319 -16.60 8.46 5.62
CA ALA A 319 -17.06 7.21 6.23
C ALA A 319 -18.35 7.44 7.06
N VAL A 320 -18.37 8.52 7.87
CA VAL A 320 -19.54 8.92 8.66
C VAL A 320 -20.75 9.21 7.76
N SER A 321 -20.56 9.91 6.64
CA SER A 321 -21.64 10.17 5.67
C SER A 321 -22.21 8.89 5.05
N ARG A 322 -21.45 7.80 5.04
CA ARG A 322 -21.86 6.47 4.60
C ARG A 322 -22.42 5.58 5.71
N GLY A 323 -22.58 6.13 6.93
CA GLY A 323 -23.14 5.43 8.07
C GLY A 323 -22.13 4.60 8.88
N VAL A 324 -20.83 4.72 8.61
CA VAL A 324 -19.77 4.12 9.40
C VAL A 324 -19.49 5.02 10.59
N LEU A 325 -20.16 4.77 11.71
CA LEU A 325 -20.03 5.59 12.93
C LEU A 325 -18.98 5.05 13.90
N ARG A 326 -18.50 3.84 13.71
CA ARG A 326 -17.51 3.20 14.56
C ARG A 326 -16.79 2.09 13.80
N GLN A 327 -15.47 2.03 13.95
CA GLN A 327 -14.65 0.92 13.47
C GLN A 327 -13.54 0.62 14.48
N LYS A 328 -13.02 -0.60 14.44
CA LYS A 328 -11.84 -0.97 15.23
C LYS A 328 -10.61 -0.63 14.43
N CYS A 329 -9.77 0.26 14.97
CA CYS A 329 -8.49 0.60 14.36
C CYS A 329 -7.43 -0.41 14.77
N GLY A 330 -6.65 -0.87 13.81
CA GLY A 330 -5.58 -1.85 14.04
C GLY A 330 -5.07 -2.47 12.76
N GLN A 331 -4.06 -3.32 12.91
CA GLN A 331 -3.37 -3.97 11.81
C GLN A 331 -3.26 -5.48 12.07
N GLN A 332 -3.24 -6.29 11.00
CA GLN A 332 -3.12 -7.74 11.10
C GLN A 332 -1.67 -8.16 11.29
N LEU A 333 -1.41 -9.02 12.25
CA LEU A 333 -0.14 -9.69 12.50
C LEU A 333 -0.36 -11.20 12.46
N TRP A 334 0.48 -11.94 11.75
CA TRP A 334 0.37 -13.40 11.70
C TRP A 334 1.73 -14.06 11.50
N GLU A 335 1.77 -15.36 11.76
CA GLU A 335 2.93 -16.21 11.58
C GLU A 335 2.71 -17.18 10.42
N SER A 336 3.70 -17.32 9.54
CA SER A 336 3.77 -18.40 8.56
C SER A 336 4.82 -19.42 8.99
N VAL A 337 4.44 -20.70 8.88
CA VAL A 337 5.30 -21.85 9.09
C VAL A 337 5.12 -22.82 7.92
N PRO A 338 6.02 -23.80 7.69
CA PRO A 338 5.82 -24.79 6.65
C PRO A 338 4.42 -25.41 6.68
N GLY A 339 3.73 -25.40 5.54
CA GLY A 339 2.36 -25.88 5.38
C GLY A 339 1.24 -24.94 5.87
N HIS A 340 1.56 -23.82 6.53
CA HIS A 340 0.58 -22.86 7.06
C HIS A 340 1.02 -21.41 6.82
N ILE A 341 0.60 -20.82 5.71
CA ILE A 341 0.94 -19.43 5.35
C ILE A 341 0.31 -18.41 6.30
N CYS A 342 -0.83 -18.73 6.89
CA CYS A 342 -1.57 -17.87 7.81
C CYS A 342 -1.93 -18.65 9.08
N GLY A 343 -0.92 -18.97 9.90
CA GLY A 343 -1.04 -19.69 11.16
C GLY A 343 -1.56 -18.82 12.30
N ASP A 344 -0.76 -18.70 13.36
CA ASP A 344 -1.11 -17.88 14.54
C ASP A 344 -1.31 -16.41 14.14
N ARG A 345 -2.42 -15.81 14.59
CA ARG A 345 -2.91 -14.51 14.12
C ARG A 345 -3.29 -13.61 15.27
N ARG A 346 -3.04 -12.31 15.09
CA ARG A 346 -3.48 -11.25 16.00
C ARG A 346 -3.96 -10.03 15.22
N PHE A 347 -5.03 -9.42 15.69
CA PHE A 347 -5.36 -8.05 15.31
C PHE A 347 -4.77 -7.12 16.35
N LEU A 348 -3.79 -6.32 15.95
CA LEU A 348 -3.14 -5.33 16.83
C LEU A 348 -4.07 -4.14 16.95
N ASN A 349 -4.93 -4.16 17.95
CA ASN A 349 -5.84 -3.05 18.24
C ASN A 349 -5.08 -1.84 18.76
N VAL A 350 -5.28 -0.68 18.13
CA VAL A 350 -4.63 0.59 18.48
C VAL A 350 -5.60 1.64 19.06
N ASP A 351 -6.89 1.31 19.20
CA ASP A 351 -7.90 2.22 19.79
C ASP A 351 -7.61 2.56 21.26
N GLU A 352 -6.97 1.64 21.97
CA GLU A 352 -6.63 1.83 23.36
C GLU A 352 -5.16 2.26 23.46
N SER A 353 -4.87 3.55 23.24
CA SER A 353 -3.55 4.09 23.55
C SER A 353 -3.38 4.19 25.07
N THR A 354 -2.53 3.34 25.65
CA THR A 354 -2.13 3.49 27.03
C THR A 354 -1.05 4.57 27.12
N ASP A 355 -1.40 5.73 27.63
CA ASP A 355 -0.54 6.94 27.78
C ASP A 355 0.74 6.75 28.62
N LYS A 356 1.08 5.54 29.05
CA LYS A 356 2.06 5.32 30.12
C LYS A 356 3.36 4.63 29.73
N ASP A 357 3.57 4.35 28.43
CA ASP A 357 4.75 3.57 28.06
C ASP A 357 5.93 4.49 27.64
N SER A 358 6.97 4.52 28.45
CA SER A 358 8.21 5.29 28.19
C SER A 358 8.93 4.89 26.91
N ARG A 359 8.61 3.72 26.34
CA ARG A 359 9.16 3.22 25.08
C ARG A 359 8.56 3.93 23.87
N LEU A 360 7.30 4.37 23.97
CA LEU A 360 6.63 5.17 22.95
C LEU A 360 7.33 6.52 22.75
N ASP A 361 7.92 7.07 23.81
CA ASP A 361 8.62 8.36 23.78
C ASP A 361 9.78 8.40 22.77
N LYS A 362 10.38 7.26 22.42
CA LYS A 362 11.47 7.19 21.46
C LYS A 362 11.03 7.51 20.02
N ILE A 363 9.78 7.23 19.68
CA ILE A 363 9.20 7.54 18.37
C ILE A 363 8.38 8.83 18.44
N VAL A 364 7.52 8.96 19.45
CA VAL A 364 6.56 10.05 19.55
C VAL A 364 7.24 11.41 19.77
N LYS A 365 8.18 11.52 20.73
CA LYS A 365 8.84 12.80 21.01
C LYS A 365 9.67 13.33 19.83
N PRO A 366 10.54 12.53 19.17
CA PRO A 366 11.26 13.01 17.99
C PRO A 366 10.34 13.39 16.84
N TYR A 367 9.22 12.66 16.68
CA TYR A 367 8.22 12.99 15.65
C TYR A 367 7.55 14.33 15.90
N LEU A 368 7.12 14.61 17.12
CA LEU A 368 6.54 15.90 17.49
C LEU A 368 7.56 17.05 17.38
N GLY A 369 8.84 16.79 17.65
CA GLY A 369 9.91 17.77 17.41
C GLY A 369 10.05 18.10 15.92
N PHE A 370 10.02 17.11 15.04
CA PHE A 370 10.00 17.30 13.60
C PHE A 370 8.82 18.15 13.13
N GLU A 371 7.64 17.86 13.65
CA GLU A 371 6.39 18.57 13.36
C GLU A 371 6.42 20.07 13.79
N THR A 372 7.03 20.37 14.94
CA THR A 372 7.12 21.75 15.45
C THR A 372 8.15 22.62 14.73
N GLU A 373 9.10 22.01 14.02
CA GLU A 373 10.11 22.72 13.23
C GLU A 373 9.58 23.22 11.88
N SER A 374 8.40 22.77 11.45
CA SER A 374 7.79 23.24 10.21
C SER A 374 7.47 24.74 10.30
N PRO A 375 8.04 25.59 9.42
CA PRO A 375 7.81 27.05 9.46
C PRO A 375 6.37 27.44 9.16
N LEU A 376 5.56 26.52 8.60
CA LEU A 376 4.16 26.75 8.27
C LEU A 376 3.22 26.65 9.47
N ARG A 377 3.68 26.08 10.60
CA ARG A 377 2.88 25.93 11.84
C ARG A 377 3.06 27.05 12.86
N LYS A 378 3.84 28.08 12.55
CA LYS A 378 4.02 29.26 13.40
C LYS A 378 3.01 30.39 13.11
N LYS A 379 1.84 30.07 12.59
CA LYS A 379 0.77 31.07 12.39
C LYS A 379 -0.49 30.71 13.15
#